data_fa0697db2309671dddc3317de440ce6e
#
_entry.id   fa0697db2309671dddc3317de440ce6e
#
_cell.length_a   1.000
_cell.length_b   1.000
_cell.length_c   1.000
_cell.angle_alpha   90.00
_cell.angle_beta   90.00
_cell.angle_gamma   90.00
#
_symmetry.space_group_name_H-M   'P 1'
#
loop_
_entity.id
_entity.type
_entity.pdbx_description
1 polymer ?
#
loop_
_entity_poly.entity_id
_entity_poly.type
_entity_poly.pdbx_seq_one_letter_code
_entity_poly.pdbx_strand_id
1 'polypeptide(L)'
;ESPEEALIRELKEELAIDVKQACLAPLTFASHAYEKFHLLMPLYVCRRWEGQVEPKEGQELAWVRPAKLKDYPMPPADIPLIPTLQELLG
;
A
#
# COMPACT_ATOMS: atom_id res chain seq x y z
N GLU A 1 -6.92 -2.65 17.79
CA GLU A 1 -6.66 -3.30 16.48
C GLU A 1 -5.20 -3.05 16.10
N SER A 2 -4.48 -4.10 15.68
CA SER A 2 -3.11 -3.95 15.21
C SER A 2 -3.08 -3.30 13.81
N PRO A 3 -1.91 -2.79 13.36
CA PRO A 3 -1.80 -2.29 11.98
C PRO A 3 -2.18 -3.33 10.94
N GLU A 4 -1.82 -4.60 11.15
CA GLU A 4 -2.17 -5.69 10.24
C GLU A 4 -3.67 -5.96 10.23
N GLU A 5 -4.31 -5.96 11.39
CA GLU A 5 -5.76 -6.13 11.50
C GLU A 5 -6.50 -4.98 10.81
N ALA A 6 -6.04 -3.76 11.01
CA ALA A 6 -6.62 -2.59 10.36
C ALA A 6 -6.49 -2.69 8.84
N LEU A 7 -5.32 -3.09 8.35
CA LEU A 7 -5.07 -3.24 6.91
C LEU A 7 -5.96 -4.31 6.30
N ILE A 8 -6.10 -5.46 6.96
CA ILE A 8 -6.99 -6.54 6.50
C ILE A 8 -8.43 -6.04 6.37
N ARG A 9 -8.91 -5.31 7.38
CA ARG A 9 -10.25 -4.73 7.37
C ARG A 9 -10.42 -3.74 6.22
N GLU A 10 -9.47 -2.84 6.05
CA GLU A 10 -9.53 -1.84 4.97
C GLU A 10 -9.47 -2.44 3.59
N LEU A 11 -8.66 -3.49 3.39
CA LEU A 11 -8.59 -4.18 2.11
C LEU A 11 -9.93 -4.84 1.77
N LYS A 12 -10.63 -5.38 2.75
CA LYS A 12 -11.96 -5.94 2.54
C LYS A 12 -12.97 -4.84 2.18
N GLU A 13 -12.95 -3.74 2.89
CA GLU A 13 -13.89 -2.64 2.68
C GLU A 13 -13.66 -1.91 1.35
N GLU A 14 -12.41 -1.67 1.01
CA GLU A 14 -12.05 -0.85 -0.15
C GLU A 14 -11.85 -1.63 -1.44
N LEU A 15 -11.36 -2.87 -1.36
CA LEU A 15 -11.00 -3.66 -2.53
C LEU A 15 -11.72 -5.00 -2.62
N ALA A 16 -12.54 -5.35 -1.65
CA ALA A 16 -13.31 -6.61 -1.61
C ALA A 16 -12.45 -7.87 -1.60
N ILE A 17 -11.25 -7.80 -1.06
CA ILE A 17 -10.37 -8.98 -0.95
C ILE A 17 -10.22 -9.42 0.49
N ASP A 18 -10.01 -10.72 0.67
CA ASP A 18 -9.77 -11.33 1.97
C ASP A 18 -8.29 -11.68 2.07
N VAL A 19 -7.62 -11.15 3.09
CA VAL A 19 -6.20 -11.34 3.32
C VAL A 19 -6.00 -11.92 4.71
N LYS A 20 -5.16 -12.95 4.80
CA LYS A 20 -4.75 -13.51 6.08
C LYS A 20 -3.53 -12.75 6.60
N GLN A 21 -3.45 -12.59 7.92
CA GLN A 21 -2.31 -11.89 8.54
C GLN A 21 -0.98 -12.52 8.16
N ALA A 22 -0.92 -13.84 8.03
CA ALA A 22 0.29 -14.55 7.63
C ALA A 22 0.76 -14.20 6.22
N CYS A 23 -0.11 -13.59 5.39
CA CYS A 23 0.23 -13.18 4.03
C CYS A 23 0.72 -11.74 3.94
N LEU A 24 0.76 -11.03 5.07
CA LEU A 24 1.28 -9.66 5.15
C LEU A 24 2.68 -9.69 5.75
N ALA A 25 3.61 -9.00 5.11
CA ALA A 25 4.95 -8.85 5.63
C ALA A 25 5.35 -7.38 5.62
N PRO A 26 5.88 -6.83 6.71
CA PRO A 26 6.34 -5.44 6.71
C PRO A 26 7.51 -5.30 5.75
N LEU A 27 7.48 -4.28 4.92
CA LEU A 27 8.50 -4.03 3.92
C LEU A 27 9.37 -2.83 4.31
N THR A 28 8.72 -1.70 4.55
CA THR A 28 9.39 -0.45 4.89
C THR A 28 8.36 0.50 5.49
N PHE A 29 8.76 1.74 5.71
CA PHE A 29 7.81 2.78 6.12
C PHE A 29 8.18 4.10 5.49
N ALA A 30 7.20 4.99 5.37
CA ALA A 30 7.39 6.36 4.98
C ALA A 30 7.22 7.27 6.19
N SER A 31 8.05 8.27 6.31
CA SER A 31 7.96 9.30 7.34
C SER A 31 8.03 10.65 6.65
N HIS A 32 7.00 11.47 6.81
CA HIS A 32 6.93 12.75 6.11
C HIS A 32 6.30 13.81 6.99
N ALA A 33 6.96 14.94 7.10
CA ALA A 33 6.44 16.09 7.86
C ALA A 33 5.62 16.98 6.94
N TYR A 34 4.31 17.04 7.19
CA TYR A 34 3.44 18.04 6.59
C TYR A 34 3.38 19.27 7.48
N GLU A 35 2.81 20.35 7.00
CA GLU A 35 2.76 21.61 7.73
C GLU A 35 2.12 21.47 9.12
N LYS A 36 1.03 20.69 9.23
CA LYS A 36 0.25 20.59 10.47
C LYS A 36 0.41 19.26 11.20
N PHE A 37 1.08 18.28 10.61
CA PHE A 37 1.25 16.96 11.22
C PHE A 37 2.41 16.22 10.60
N HIS A 38 2.86 15.17 11.30
CA HIS A 38 3.86 14.25 10.80
C HIS A 38 3.20 12.92 10.45
N LEU A 39 3.38 12.46 9.22
CA LEU A 39 2.85 11.17 8.78
C LEU A 39 3.89 10.07 8.97
N LEU A 40 3.50 9.01 9.63
CA LEU A 40 4.25 7.75 9.66
C LEU A 40 3.37 6.68 9.05
N MET A 41 3.80 6.14 7.91
CA MET A 41 3.01 5.17 7.15
C MET A 41 3.81 3.89 6.95
N PRO A 42 3.46 2.80 7.65
CA PRO A 42 4.07 1.50 7.38
C PRO A 42 3.55 0.94 6.06
N LEU A 43 4.45 0.29 5.32
CA LEU A 43 4.13 -0.32 4.04
C LEU A 43 4.34 -1.83 4.14
N TYR A 44 3.31 -2.59 3.79
CA TYR A 44 3.33 -4.05 3.82
C TYR A 44 3.30 -4.62 2.40
N VAL A 45 3.93 -5.79 2.24
CA VAL A 45 3.78 -6.57 1.02
C VAL A 45 2.75 -7.65 1.28
N CYS A 46 1.84 -7.84 0.30
CA CYS A 46 0.83 -8.88 0.33
C CYS A 46 0.88 -9.62 -1.01
N ARG A 47 1.25 -10.90 -0.98
CA ARG A 47 1.42 -11.69 -2.20
C ARG A 47 0.27 -12.65 -2.46
N ARG A 48 -0.60 -12.87 -1.48
CA ARG A 48 -1.73 -13.80 -1.58
C ARG A 48 -2.97 -13.18 -0.97
N TRP A 49 -4.08 -13.31 -1.66
CA TRP A 49 -5.39 -12.91 -1.18
C TRP A 49 -6.46 -13.77 -1.83
N GLU A 50 -7.66 -13.74 -1.27
CA GLU A 50 -8.83 -14.37 -1.86
C GLU A 50 -9.78 -13.29 -2.37
N GLY A 51 -10.40 -13.56 -3.50
CA GLY A 51 -11.30 -12.62 -4.15
C GLY A 51 -10.63 -11.85 -5.27
N GLN A 52 -11.45 -11.12 -6.00
CA GLN A 52 -10.98 -10.27 -7.08
C GLN A 52 -10.93 -8.83 -6.62
N VAL A 53 -9.82 -8.16 -6.87
CA VAL A 53 -9.65 -6.76 -6.50
C VAL A 53 -10.67 -5.89 -7.23
N GLU A 54 -11.49 -5.16 -6.47
CA GLU A 54 -12.53 -4.28 -6.99
C GLU A 54 -12.48 -2.93 -6.28
N PRO A 55 -12.66 -1.81 -7.02
CA PRO A 55 -12.69 -0.48 -6.40
C PRO A 55 -14.07 -0.23 -5.77
N LYS A 56 -14.22 -0.54 -4.49
CA LYS A 56 -15.50 -0.42 -3.77
C LYS A 56 -15.89 1.00 -3.41
N GLU A 57 -14.92 1.93 -3.42
CA GLU A 57 -15.15 3.32 -3.03
C GLU A 57 -15.03 4.29 -4.22
N GLY A 58 -15.16 3.79 -5.43
CA GLY A 58 -15.12 4.61 -6.64
C GLY A 58 -13.74 5.09 -7.04
N GLN A 59 -12.68 4.60 -6.39
CA GLN A 59 -11.32 4.95 -6.72
C GLN A 59 -10.86 4.25 -8.00
N GLU A 60 -9.86 4.84 -8.67
CA GLU A 60 -9.22 4.20 -9.80
C GLU A 60 -8.10 3.28 -9.33
N LEU A 61 -8.02 2.09 -9.92
CA LEU A 61 -6.99 1.11 -9.59
C LEU A 61 -6.11 0.86 -10.82
N ALA A 62 -4.83 0.63 -10.56
CA ALA A 62 -3.88 0.28 -11.62
C ALA A 62 -2.88 -0.75 -11.11
N TRP A 63 -2.60 -1.75 -11.95
CA TRP A 63 -1.51 -2.69 -11.73
C TRP A 63 -0.26 -2.13 -12.40
N VAL A 64 0.75 -1.80 -11.59
CA VAL A 64 1.92 -1.07 -12.06
C VAL A 64 3.18 -1.82 -11.68
N ARG A 65 4.10 -1.98 -12.63
CA ARG A 65 5.42 -2.52 -12.31
C ARG A 65 6.23 -1.46 -11.55
N PRO A 66 7.08 -1.87 -10.59
CA PRO A 66 7.86 -0.90 -9.82
C PRO A 66 8.65 0.09 -10.67
N ALA A 67 9.19 -0.35 -11.81
CA ALA A 67 9.94 0.52 -12.71
C ALA A 67 9.10 1.66 -13.32
N LYS A 68 7.78 1.54 -13.30
CA LYS A 68 6.85 2.52 -13.87
C LYS A 68 6.15 3.38 -12.84
N LEU A 69 6.41 3.17 -11.54
CA LEU A 69 5.75 3.91 -10.48
C LEU A 69 5.95 5.42 -10.57
N LYS A 70 7.12 5.86 -11.01
CA LYS A 70 7.44 7.29 -11.15
C LYS A 70 6.57 8.01 -12.18
N ASP A 71 5.91 7.27 -13.07
CA ASP A 71 5.05 7.85 -14.10
C ASP A 71 3.65 8.16 -13.59
N TYR A 72 3.35 7.80 -12.34
CA TYR A 72 2.04 8.00 -11.72
C TYR A 72 2.12 9.10 -10.67
N PRO A 73 1.07 9.94 -10.55
CA PRO A 73 1.03 10.96 -9.51
C PRO A 73 0.90 10.32 -8.14
N MET A 74 1.70 10.80 -7.18
CA MET A 74 1.70 10.28 -5.81
C MET A 74 1.77 11.41 -4.80
N PRO A 75 1.18 11.22 -3.60
CA PRO A 75 1.40 12.13 -2.50
C PRO A 75 2.89 12.24 -2.14
N PRO A 76 3.34 13.38 -1.63
CA PRO A 76 4.77 13.57 -1.29
C PRO A 76 5.35 12.49 -0.38
N ALA A 77 4.55 11.95 0.55
CA ALA A 77 5.00 10.91 1.48
C ALA A 77 5.36 9.60 0.76
N ASP A 78 4.76 9.32 -0.41
CA ASP A 78 4.96 8.08 -1.14
C ASP A 78 6.16 8.13 -2.09
N ILE A 79 6.55 9.33 -2.54
CA ILE A 79 7.64 9.48 -3.52
C ILE A 79 8.94 8.82 -3.08
N PRO A 80 9.41 8.98 -1.83
CA PRO A 80 10.64 8.32 -1.38
C PRO A 80 10.57 6.80 -1.36
N LEU A 81 9.37 6.21 -1.40
CA LEU A 81 9.20 4.76 -1.43
C LEU A 81 9.50 4.15 -2.79
N ILE A 82 9.44 4.93 -3.86
CA ILE A 82 9.63 4.44 -5.23
C ILE A 82 10.98 3.75 -5.42
N PRO A 83 12.12 4.38 -5.06
CA PRO A 83 13.41 3.70 -5.20
C PRO A 83 13.49 2.40 -4.40
N THR A 84 12.95 2.40 -3.18
CA THR A 84 12.94 1.21 -2.32
C THR A 84 12.13 0.08 -2.97
N LEU A 85 10.94 0.40 -3.50
CA LEU A 85 10.12 -0.59 -4.18
C LEU A 85 10.77 -1.13 -5.44
N GLN A 86 11.44 -0.26 -6.21
CA GLN A 86 12.16 -0.68 -7.41
C GLN A 86 13.31 -1.63 -7.06
N GLU A 87 14.01 -1.37 -5.98
CA GLU A 87 15.12 -2.20 -5.53
C GLU A 87 14.65 -3.56 -5.01
N LEU A 88 13.59 -3.58 -4.20
CA LEU A 88 13.13 -4.79 -3.53
C LEU A 88 12.17 -5.64 -4.35
N LEU A 89 11.37 -5.04 -5.22
CA LEU A 89 10.31 -5.72 -5.96
C LEU A 89 10.53 -5.71 -7.48
N GLY A 90 11.41 -4.87 -7.93
CA GLY A 90 11.75 -4.76 -9.34
C GLY A 90 12.75 -5.80 -9.73
#